data_7c635d003bfb4bfea1b9081fc5375f12
#
_entry.id   7c635d003bfb4bfea1b9081fc5375f12
#
_cell.length_a   1.000
_cell.length_b   1.000
_cell.length_c   1.000
_cell.angle_alpha   90.00
_cell.angle_beta   90.00
_cell.angle_gamma   90.00
#
_symmetry.space_group_name_H-M   'P 1'
#
loop_
_entity.id
_entity.type
_entity.pdbx_description
1 polymer ?
#
loop_
_entity_poly.entity_id
_entity_poly.type
_entity_poly.pdbx_seq_one_letter_code
_entity_poly.pdbx_strand_id
1 'polypeptide(L)'
;MIHIVLFEPEIPGNTGNIMRTCAAFHMKLHLIEPLGFHLDEKHLKRAGMDYRENVDYVKHINWDSFFQEHGNQGLFYYVTRYGKHTPDSFMYPKDQEIYLVFGKESTGIPKPILANHEDFCMRIPMVEKARSLNLSNCVALCAYEVNRQWGYSGLSHTEVIKGANFLDQFKD
;
A
#
# COMPACT_ATOMS: atom_id res chain seq x y z
N MET A 1 -10.47 7.70 2.99
CA MET A 1 -10.08 6.45 2.25
C MET A 1 -8.59 6.21 2.46
N ILE A 2 -8.09 4.97 2.20
CA ILE A 2 -6.64 4.68 2.20
C ILE A 2 -6.14 4.73 0.75
N HIS A 3 -5.07 5.47 0.53
CA HIS A 3 -4.38 5.59 -0.74
C HIS A 3 -2.98 4.97 -0.62
N ILE A 4 -2.66 4.02 -1.48
CA ILE A 4 -1.32 3.47 -1.62
C ILE A 4 -0.61 4.22 -2.74
N VAL A 5 0.54 4.81 -2.46
CA VAL A 5 1.34 5.56 -3.43
C VAL A 5 2.66 4.84 -3.65
N LEU A 6 2.91 4.38 -4.87
CA LEU A 6 4.16 3.74 -5.25
C LEU A 6 5.00 4.73 -6.07
N PHE A 7 6.13 5.14 -5.50
CA PHE A 7 7.07 6.02 -6.16
C PHE A 7 7.97 5.22 -7.10
N GLU A 8 7.77 5.34 -8.41
CA GLU A 8 8.54 4.70 -9.48
C GLU A 8 8.79 3.18 -9.24
N PRO A 9 7.75 2.35 -9.08
CA PRO A 9 7.92 0.93 -8.79
C PRO A 9 8.63 0.20 -9.93
N GLU A 10 9.53 -0.74 -9.59
CA GLU A 10 10.44 -1.38 -10.55
C GLU A 10 10.04 -2.83 -10.85
N ILE A 11 9.39 -3.53 -9.92
CA ILE A 11 9.12 -4.97 -10.00
C ILE A 11 7.62 -5.21 -10.25
N PRO A 12 7.23 -5.71 -11.45
CA PRO A 12 5.83 -5.89 -11.80
C PRO A 12 5.09 -6.86 -10.88
N GLY A 13 5.76 -7.91 -10.38
CA GLY A 13 5.18 -8.85 -9.43
C GLY A 13 4.78 -8.22 -8.09
N ASN A 14 5.59 -7.27 -7.59
CA ASN A 14 5.24 -6.52 -6.38
C ASN A 14 4.00 -5.64 -6.63
N THR A 15 3.99 -4.91 -7.73
CA THR A 15 2.86 -4.05 -8.09
C THR A 15 1.57 -4.86 -8.25
N GLY A 16 1.63 -6.04 -8.89
CA GLY A 16 0.48 -6.94 -9.00
C GLY A 16 -0.05 -7.42 -7.65
N ASN A 17 0.85 -7.83 -6.74
CA ASN A 17 0.45 -8.22 -5.38
C ASN A 17 -0.16 -7.04 -4.60
N ILE A 18 0.39 -5.82 -4.77
CA ILE A 18 -0.14 -4.61 -4.15
C ILE A 18 -1.53 -4.27 -4.70
N MET A 19 -1.74 -4.40 -6.00
CA MET A 19 -3.05 -4.22 -6.62
C MET A 19 -4.10 -5.15 -5.98
N ARG A 20 -3.75 -6.44 -5.78
CA ARG A 20 -4.64 -7.40 -5.10
C ARG A 20 -4.93 -6.98 -3.65
N THR A 21 -3.93 -6.49 -2.92
CA THR A 21 -4.12 -5.97 -1.57
C THR A 21 -5.04 -4.74 -1.57
N CYS A 22 -4.88 -3.83 -2.54
CA CYS A 22 -5.74 -2.66 -2.70
C CYS A 22 -7.20 -3.07 -2.98
N ALA A 23 -7.41 -4.04 -3.88
CA ALA A 23 -8.75 -4.57 -4.17
C ALA A 23 -9.39 -5.19 -2.92
N ALA A 24 -8.63 -6.00 -2.17
CA ALA A 24 -9.12 -6.68 -0.97
C ALA A 24 -9.50 -5.72 0.17
N PHE A 25 -8.88 -4.55 0.26
CA PHE A 25 -9.11 -3.57 1.32
C PHE A 25 -9.85 -2.31 0.86
N HIS A 26 -10.37 -2.28 -0.38
CA HIS A 26 -11.01 -1.09 -0.97
C HIS A 26 -10.14 0.17 -0.89
N MET A 27 -8.87 0.03 -1.28
CA MET A 27 -7.91 1.11 -1.31
C MET A 27 -7.65 1.58 -2.74
N LYS A 28 -7.33 2.87 -2.89
CA LYS A 28 -6.91 3.44 -4.16
C LYS A 28 -5.40 3.33 -4.33
N LEU A 29 -4.95 2.96 -5.55
CA LEU A 29 -3.54 2.85 -5.87
C LEU A 29 -3.10 4.00 -6.79
N HIS A 30 -2.03 4.69 -6.42
CA HIS A 30 -1.37 5.70 -7.22
C HIS A 30 0.01 5.19 -7.64
N LEU A 31 0.27 5.20 -8.94
CA LEU A 31 1.55 4.80 -9.54
C LEU A 31 2.25 6.03 -10.09
N ILE A 32 3.36 6.41 -9.48
CA ILE A 32 4.18 7.53 -9.95
C ILE A 32 5.15 7.02 -11.02
N GLU A 33 5.07 7.57 -12.22
CA GLU A 33 5.98 7.23 -13.31
C GLU A 33 7.36 7.91 -13.15
N PRO A 34 8.46 7.36 -13.75
CA PRO A 34 8.46 6.19 -14.64
C PRO A 34 8.33 4.87 -13.89
N LEU A 35 7.60 3.92 -14.49
CA LEU A 35 7.57 2.54 -14.00
C LEU A 35 8.76 1.76 -14.59
N GLY A 36 9.36 0.86 -13.82
CA GLY A 36 10.42 -0.04 -14.29
C GLY A 36 9.94 -1.16 -15.21
N PHE A 37 8.67 -1.17 -15.58
CA PHE A 37 8.02 -2.20 -16.40
C PHE A 37 6.84 -1.63 -17.20
N HIS A 38 6.39 -2.39 -18.20
CA HIS A 38 5.15 -2.07 -18.91
C HIS A 38 3.94 -2.62 -18.15
N LEU A 39 3.04 -1.72 -17.76
CA LEU A 39 1.77 -2.08 -17.14
C LEU A 39 0.72 -2.30 -18.23
N ASP A 40 0.59 -3.54 -18.69
CA ASP A 40 -0.42 -3.98 -19.65
C ASP A 40 -1.22 -5.17 -19.09
N GLU A 41 -2.33 -5.49 -19.74
CA GLU A 41 -3.20 -6.61 -19.35
C GLU A 41 -2.47 -7.96 -19.25
N LYS A 42 -1.45 -8.20 -20.07
CA LYS A 42 -0.67 -9.44 -20.07
C LYS A 42 0.21 -9.56 -18.83
N HIS A 43 0.79 -8.44 -18.37
CA HIS A 43 1.61 -8.39 -17.15
C HIS A 43 0.74 -8.47 -15.91
N LEU A 44 -0.42 -7.82 -15.89
CA LEU A 44 -1.41 -7.93 -14.82
C LEU A 44 -1.92 -9.37 -14.66
N LYS A 45 -2.26 -10.05 -15.76
CA LYS A 45 -2.63 -11.47 -15.74
C LYS A 45 -1.53 -12.38 -15.18
N ARG A 46 -0.27 -12.15 -15.57
CA ARG A 46 0.88 -12.93 -15.05
C ARG A 46 1.12 -12.71 -13.56
N ALA A 47 0.75 -11.54 -13.03
CA ALA A 47 0.80 -11.24 -11.60
C ALA A 47 -0.38 -11.86 -10.81
N GLY A 48 -1.21 -12.70 -11.46
CA GLY A 48 -2.34 -13.38 -10.84
C GLY A 48 -3.58 -12.50 -10.66
N MET A 49 -3.65 -11.41 -11.40
CA MET A 49 -4.82 -10.54 -11.45
C MET A 49 -5.83 -11.10 -12.46
N ASP A 50 -6.86 -11.79 -12.00
CA ASP A 50 -8.04 -12.07 -12.82
C ASP A 50 -8.82 -10.77 -13.05
N TYR A 51 -9.37 -10.55 -14.25
CA TYR A 51 -10.15 -9.36 -14.65
C TYR A 51 -11.33 -9.00 -13.74
N ARG A 52 -11.61 -9.80 -12.75
CA ARG A 52 -12.74 -9.63 -11.83
C ARG A 52 -12.43 -8.72 -10.65
N GLU A 53 -11.17 -8.44 -10.40
CA GLU A 53 -10.78 -7.52 -9.33
C GLU A 53 -10.69 -6.12 -9.91
N ASN A 54 -11.74 -5.31 -9.71
CA ASN A 54 -11.73 -3.89 -10.03
C ASN A 54 -10.75 -3.18 -9.10
N VAL A 55 -9.50 -3.06 -9.53
CA VAL A 55 -8.51 -2.25 -8.82
C VAL A 55 -8.68 -0.80 -9.27
N ASP A 56 -9.01 0.06 -8.35
CA ASP A 56 -8.99 1.50 -8.58
C ASP A 56 -7.52 2.00 -8.55
N TYR A 57 -6.91 2.18 -9.73
CA TYR A 57 -5.58 2.72 -9.82
C TYR A 57 -5.48 3.89 -10.82
N VAL A 58 -4.57 4.81 -10.52
CA VAL A 58 -4.26 5.97 -11.37
C VAL A 58 -2.75 6.07 -11.56
N LYS A 59 -2.31 6.40 -12.79
CA LYS A 59 -0.92 6.72 -13.09
C LYS A 59 -0.72 8.24 -13.08
N HIS A 60 0.38 8.67 -12.51
CA HIS A 60 0.80 10.07 -12.48
C HIS A 60 2.14 10.20 -13.18
N ILE A 61 2.27 11.21 -14.03
CA ILE A 61 3.46 11.42 -14.87
C ILE A 61 4.75 11.63 -14.06
N ASN A 62 4.64 12.16 -12.84
CA ASN A 62 5.72 12.32 -11.88
C ASN A 62 5.17 12.66 -10.49
N TRP A 63 6.07 12.71 -9.49
CA TRP A 63 5.73 13.06 -8.12
C TRP A 63 5.15 14.46 -7.98
N ASP A 64 5.71 15.46 -8.68
CA ASP A 64 5.29 16.85 -8.53
C ASP A 64 3.84 17.04 -8.98
N SER A 65 3.46 16.45 -10.13
CA SER A 65 2.08 16.45 -10.60
C SER A 65 1.12 15.78 -9.61
N PHE A 66 1.52 14.63 -9.07
CA PHE A 66 0.74 13.92 -8.04
C PHE A 66 0.57 14.78 -6.79
N PHE A 67 1.67 15.33 -6.27
CA PHE A 67 1.64 16.10 -5.03
C PHE A 67 0.92 17.44 -5.18
N GLN A 68 1.00 18.06 -6.36
CA GLN A 68 0.22 19.27 -6.68
C GLN A 68 -1.29 18.99 -6.62
N GLU A 69 -1.73 17.81 -7.10
CA GLU A 69 -3.13 17.41 -7.11
C GLU A 69 -3.63 16.98 -5.73
N HIS A 70 -2.84 16.19 -5.00
CA HIS A 70 -3.28 15.49 -3.80
C HIS A 70 -2.69 16.00 -2.48
N GLY A 71 -1.61 16.79 -2.53
CA GLY A 71 -0.82 17.15 -1.34
C GLY A 71 -1.59 17.87 -0.22
N ASN A 72 -2.72 18.50 -0.56
CA ASN A 72 -3.60 19.18 0.41
C ASN A 72 -4.90 18.41 0.70
N GLN A 73 -5.04 17.17 0.20
CA GLN A 73 -6.29 16.42 0.32
C GLN A 73 -6.32 15.48 1.53
N GLY A 74 -5.20 15.25 2.21
CA GLY A 74 -5.15 14.34 3.33
C GLY A 74 -3.78 14.30 4.01
N LEU A 75 -3.56 13.25 4.81
CA LEU A 75 -2.33 13.03 5.55
C LEU A 75 -1.42 12.04 4.84
N PHE A 76 -0.16 12.41 4.71
CA PHE A 76 0.87 11.63 4.03
C PHE A 76 1.82 10.99 5.04
N TYR A 77 1.99 9.67 4.94
CA TYR A 77 2.94 8.89 5.74
C TYR A 77 3.92 8.18 4.81
N TYR A 78 5.21 8.32 5.07
CA TYR A 78 6.29 7.85 4.20
C TYR A 78 6.94 6.62 4.81
N VAL A 79 6.79 5.47 4.17
CA VAL A 79 7.38 4.21 4.63
C VAL A 79 8.81 4.11 4.15
N THR A 80 9.76 4.15 5.08
CA THR A 80 11.18 4.20 4.78
C THR A 80 12.01 3.56 5.89
N ARG A 81 13.20 3.05 5.53
CA ARG A 81 14.16 2.57 6.54
C ARG A 81 14.69 3.67 7.47
N TYR A 82 14.51 4.92 7.12
CA TYR A 82 14.99 6.10 7.86
C TYR A 82 13.96 6.67 8.83
N GLY A 83 12.74 6.12 8.85
CA GLY A 83 11.71 6.55 9.77
C GLY A 83 12.10 6.35 11.23
N LYS A 84 11.70 7.30 12.07
CA LYS A 84 11.92 7.28 13.53
C LYS A 84 10.71 6.75 14.28
N HIS A 85 9.58 6.65 13.62
CA HIS A 85 8.30 6.19 14.16
C HIS A 85 7.95 4.81 13.57
N THR A 86 7.18 4.02 14.31
CA THR A 86 6.60 2.77 13.82
C THR A 86 5.19 3.03 13.27
N PRO A 87 4.65 2.19 12.36
CA PRO A 87 3.31 2.41 11.82
C PRO A 87 2.21 2.54 12.88
N ASP A 88 2.33 1.80 13.98
CA ASP A 88 1.38 1.78 15.10
C ASP A 88 1.52 2.98 16.04
N SER A 89 2.59 3.78 15.93
CA SER A 89 2.78 4.99 16.72
C SER A 89 1.99 6.21 16.22
N PHE A 90 1.46 6.11 14.99
CA PHE A 90 0.60 7.13 14.42
C PHE A 90 -0.88 6.85 14.71
N MET A 91 -1.65 7.92 14.83
CA MET A 91 -3.11 7.87 14.80
C MET A 91 -3.58 8.21 13.38
N TYR A 92 -4.37 7.34 12.77
CA TYR A 92 -4.91 7.55 11.43
C TYR A 92 -6.37 8.01 11.52
N PRO A 93 -6.66 9.33 11.32
CA PRO A 93 -8.03 9.84 11.40
C PRO A 93 -8.92 9.20 10.31
N LYS A 94 -10.09 8.69 10.70
CA LYS A 94 -10.98 7.96 9.80
C LYS A 94 -11.76 8.87 8.83
N ASP A 95 -11.86 10.13 9.20
CA ASP A 95 -12.56 11.19 8.45
C ASP A 95 -11.62 11.93 7.47
N GLN A 96 -10.38 11.51 7.34
CA GLN A 96 -9.40 12.07 6.41
C GLN A 96 -8.92 11.02 5.39
N GLU A 97 -8.40 11.52 4.27
CA GLU A 97 -7.70 10.69 3.29
C GLU A 97 -6.29 10.37 3.82
N ILE A 98 -5.92 9.09 3.81
CA ILE A 98 -4.63 8.61 4.30
C ILE A 98 -3.78 8.12 3.13
N TYR A 99 -2.67 8.80 2.87
CA TYR A 99 -1.72 8.44 1.83
C TYR A 99 -0.52 7.73 2.44
N LEU A 100 -0.34 6.45 2.11
CA LEU A 100 0.82 5.65 2.48
C LEU A 100 1.78 5.61 1.29
N VAL A 101 2.92 6.29 1.41
CA VAL A 101 3.90 6.45 0.32
C VAL A 101 5.04 5.45 0.49
N PHE A 102 5.30 4.69 -0.57
CA PHE A 102 6.36 3.69 -0.64
C PHE A 102 7.30 4.02 -1.80
N GLY A 103 8.59 3.79 -1.61
CA GLY A 103 9.58 4.01 -2.64
C GLY A 103 9.76 2.82 -3.57
N LYS A 104 10.51 3.04 -4.64
CA LYS A 104 10.97 1.97 -5.50
C LYS A 104 11.92 1.02 -4.75
N GLU A 105 12.00 -0.19 -5.24
CA GLU A 105 12.67 -1.30 -4.55
C GLU A 105 14.17 -1.06 -4.38
N SER A 106 14.83 -0.42 -5.36
CA SER A 106 16.27 -0.23 -5.37
C SER A 106 16.75 0.90 -4.44
N THR A 107 16.12 2.08 -4.49
CA THR A 107 16.62 3.29 -3.81
C THR A 107 15.65 3.89 -2.80
N GLY A 108 14.41 3.41 -2.79
CA GLY A 108 13.34 3.95 -1.94
C GLY A 108 12.83 5.31 -2.42
N ILE A 109 12.18 6.03 -1.52
CA ILE A 109 11.69 7.40 -1.76
C ILE A 109 12.89 8.36 -1.82
N PRO A 110 12.91 9.36 -2.71
CA PRO A 110 13.96 10.37 -2.78
C PRO A 110 14.19 11.06 -1.43
N LYS A 111 15.46 11.21 -1.07
CA LYS A 111 15.84 11.76 0.24
C LYS A 111 15.34 13.18 0.50
N PRO A 112 15.29 14.11 -0.50
CA PRO A 112 14.71 15.44 -0.28
C PRO A 112 13.23 15.40 0.12
N ILE A 113 12.45 14.47 -0.44
CA ILE A 113 11.03 14.28 -0.07
C ILE A 113 10.94 13.86 1.40
N LEU A 114 11.75 12.86 1.80
CA LEU A 114 11.75 12.37 3.18
C LEU A 114 12.20 13.44 4.18
N ALA A 115 13.25 14.19 3.85
CA ALA A 115 13.80 15.22 4.73
C ALA A 115 12.80 16.34 5.01
N ASN A 116 11.95 16.68 4.04
CA ASN A 116 10.89 17.68 4.22
C ASN A 116 9.68 17.16 5.03
N HIS A 117 9.61 15.84 5.29
CA HIS A 117 8.48 15.20 5.96
C HIS A 117 8.95 14.22 7.05
N GLU A 118 10.06 14.51 7.73
CA GLU A 118 10.72 13.57 8.65
C GLU A 118 9.78 13.09 9.76
N ASP A 119 8.93 13.96 10.29
CA ASP A 119 7.97 13.63 11.35
C ASP A 119 6.88 12.64 10.92
N PHE A 120 6.66 12.49 9.62
CA PHE A 120 5.71 11.54 9.03
C PHE A 120 6.39 10.32 8.40
N CYS A 121 7.70 10.17 8.60
CA CYS A 121 8.45 9.00 8.16
C CYS A 121 8.31 7.87 9.17
N MET A 122 7.87 6.71 8.69
CA MET A 122 7.72 5.52 9.51
C MET A 122 8.56 4.35 9.01
N ARG A 123 9.00 3.51 9.94
CA ARG A 123 9.79 2.32 9.70
C ARG A 123 9.09 1.10 10.28
N ILE A 124 8.93 0.05 9.49
CA ILE A 124 8.53 -1.27 10.01
C ILE A 124 9.71 -1.84 10.80
N PRO A 125 9.52 -2.20 12.08
CA PRO A 125 10.58 -2.79 12.89
C PRO A 125 11.12 -4.09 12.29
N MET A 126 12.44 -4.24 12.30
CA MET A 126 13.14 -5.43 11.80
C MET A 126 14.37 -5.68 12.67
N VAL A 127 14.89 -6.91 12.65
CA VAL A 127 16.17 -7.22 13.30
C VAL A 127 17.30 -6.41 12.63
N GLU A 128 18.33 -6.06 13.40
CA GLU A 128 19.41 -5.16 12.94
C GLU A 128 20.07 -5.59 11.62
N LYS A 129 20.24 -6.89 11.41
CA LYS A 129 20.89 -7.46 10.22
C LYS A 129 20.00 -7.55 9.00
N ALA A 130 18.69 -7.30 9.15
CA ALA A 130 17.75 -7.32 8.01
C ALA A 130 17.99 -6.09 7.11
N ARG A 131 18.03 -6.33 5.79
CA ARG A 131 18.20 -5.25 4.81
C ARG A 131 16.89 -4.49 4.56
N SER A 132 15.86 -5.22 4.21
CA SER A 132 14.52 -4.69 3.88
C SER A 132 13.52 -5.83 3.80
N LEU A 133 12.24 -5.50 3.93
CA LEU A 133 11.14 -6.38 3.55
C LEU A 133 10.79 -6.18 2.07
N ASN A 134 10.16 -7.19 1.49
CA ASN A 134 9.55 -7.05 0.16
C ASN A 134 8.53 -5.91 0.16
N LEU A 135 8.47 -5.14 -0.93
CA LEU A 135 7.61 -3.96 -1.03
C LEU A 135 6.13 -4.30 -0.82
N SER A 136 5.63 -5.37 -1.44
CA SER A 136 4.22 -5.75 -1.29
C SER A 136 3.87 -6.18 0.15
N ASN A 137 4.83 -6.78 0.87
CA ASN A 137 4.66 -7.09 2.29
C ASN A 137 4.62 -5.81 3.15
N CYS A 138 5.49 -4.83 2.86
CA CYS A 138 5.44 -3.53 3.54
C CYS A 138 4.08 -2.86 3.38
N VAL A 139 3.55 -2.83 2.15
CA VAL A 139 2.22 -2.27 1.86
C VAL A 139 1.14 -3.00 2.65
N ALA A 140 1.14 -4.33 2.65
CA ALA A 140 0.14 -5.12 3.37
C ALA A 140 0.18 -4.86 4.88
N LEU A 141 1.37 -4.79 5.49
CA LEU A 141 1.53 -4.53 6.92
C LEU A 141 1.02 -3.13 7.31
N CYS A 142 1.43 -2.10 6.58
CA CYS A 142 1.01 -0.72 6.86
C CYS A 142 -0.48 -0.53 6.62
N ALA A 143 -1.02 -1.07 5.52
CA ALA A 143 -2.45 -1.00 5.23
C ALA A 143 -3.30 -1.76 6.27
N TYR A 144 -2.81 -2.92 6.74
CA TYR A 144 -3.47 -3.66 7.81
C TYR A 144 -3.53 -2.86 9.11
N GLU A 145 -2.45 -2.16 9.47
CA GLU A 145 -2.43 -1.33 10.68
C GLU A 145 -3.46 -0.20 10.61
N VAL A 146 -3.56 0.52 9.49
CA VAL A 146 -4.59 1.55 9.33
C VAL A 146 -6.00 0.94 9.45
N ASN A 147 -6.26 -0.18 8.78
CA ASN A 147 -7.55 -0.87 8.86
C ASN A 147 -7.84 -1.37 10.29
N ARG A 148 -6.83 -1.85 11.03
CA ARG A 148 -6.96 -2.25 12.43
C ARG A 148 -7.43 -1.08 13.28
N GLN A 149 -6.82 0.10 13.15
CA GLN A 149 -7.24 1.29 13.87
C GLN A 149 -8.66 1.74 13.48
N TRP A 150 -9.05 1.52 12.24
CA TRP A 150 -10.40 1.83 11.77
C TRP A 150 -11.44 0.76 12.12
N GLY A 151 -11.04 -0.29 12.85
CA GLY A 151 -11.91 -1.39 13.25
C GLY A 151 -12.41 -2.22 12.08
N TYR A 152 -11.60 -2.30 10.99
CA TYR A 152 -11.91 -3.03 9.75
C TYR A 152 -13.24 -2.64 9.12
N SER A 153 -13.59 -1.36 9.21
CA SER A 153 -14.86 -0.82 8.72
C SER A 153 -15.04 -1.09 7.22
N GLY A 154 -16.17 -1.72 6.88
CA GLY A 154 -16.49 -2.09 5.50
C GLY A 154 -15.83 -3.40 5.04
N LEU A 155 -15.06 -4.08 5.89
CA LEU A 155 -14.47 -5.37 5.60
C LEU A 155 -15.23 -6.50 6.30
N SER A 156 -15.34 -7.66 5.66
CA SER A 156 -15.96 -8.84 6.28
C SER A 156 -14.98 -9.51 7.25
N HIS A 157 -15.48 -9.91 8.42
CA HIS A 157 -14.73 -10.63 9.44
C HIS A 157 -14.94 -12.16 9.36
N THR A 158 -15.83 -12.60 8.46
CA THR A 158 -16.18 -14.02 8.30
C THR A 158 -16.18 -14.41 6.83
N GLU A 159 -16.04 -15.71 6.57
CA GLU A 159 -16.15 -16.24 5.20
C GLU A 159 -17.55 -15.98 4.62
N VAL A 160 -17.62 -15.27 3.50
CA VAL A 160 -18.89 -14.82 2.90
C VAL A 160 -19.37 -15.75 1.78
N ILE A 161 -18.45 -16.36 1.02
CA ILE A 161 -18.77 -17.17 -0.16
C ILE A 161 -19.28 -18.55 0.23
N LYS A 162 -18.59 -19.21 1.17
CA LYS A 162 -18.90 -20.56 1.65
C LYS A 162 -19.73 -20.56 2.95
N GLY A 163 -19.86 -19.39 3.59
CA GLY A 163 -20.53 -19.21 4.87
C GLY A 163 -19.62 -19.39 6.09
N ALA A 164 -19.94 -18.66 7.16
CA ALA A 164 -19.15 -18.62 8.39
C ALA A 164 -18.92 -19.99 9.04
N ASN A 165 -19.86 -20.92 8.86
CA ASN A 165 -19.84 -22.26 9.47
C ASN A 165 -19.33 -23.34 8.51
N PHE A 166 -18.65 -22.97 7.42
CA PHE A 166 -18.18 -23.91 6.39
C PHE A 166 -17.36 -25.09 6.97
N LEU A 167 -16.56 -24.82 7.99
CA LEU A 167 -15.70 -25.84 8.60
C LEU A 167 -16.45 -26.85 9.45
N ASP A 168 -17.72 -26.59 9.83
CA ASP A 168 -18.49 -27.51 10.69
C ASP A 168 -18.76 -28.85 10.00
N GLN A 169 -18.81 -28.88 8.67
CA GLN A 169 -18.98 -30.11 7.87
C GLN A 169 -17.76 -31.05 7.92
N PHE A 170 -16.63 -30.62 8.46
CA PHE A 170 -15.40 -31.42 8.58
C PHE A 170 -15.08 -31.78 10.04
N LYS A 171 -15.98 -31.50 10.97
CA LYS A 171 -15.85 -31.95 12.37
C LYS A 171 -16.29 -33.40 12.46
N ASP A 172 -15.50 -34.26 13.16
CA ASP A 172 -15.82 -35.62 13.48
C ASP A 172 -16.91 -35.69 14.57
#